data_007e5c641a4dabab94bd11fa8c832027
#
_entry.id   007e5c641a4dabab94bd11fa8c832027
#
_cell.length_a   1.000
_cell.length_b   1.000
_cell.length_c   1.000
_cell.angle_alpha   90.00
_cell.angle_beta   90.00
_cell.angle_gamma   90.00
#
_symmetry.space_group_name_H-M   'P 1'
#
loop_
_entity.id
_entity.type
_entity.pdbx_description
1 polymer ?
#
loop_
_entity_poly.entity_id
_entity_poly.type
_entity_poly.pdbx_seq_one_letter_code
_entity_poly.pdbx_strand_id
1 'polypeptide(L)'
;VEEVVVTGSRIQRTENTQSRPIVTITGADLIASGAISVADALRDSALNSLGSFRESSGNSAQSNAYVSLRGAGASRTLVLLNGRRAVGSPSLGGGGIVNLNMLPLETIDRIEIIPDGASAVYGSDAVAGVINVILKDEYEGFRLKTRYGSRSRDDGEETGISLLTGASTERGSFVAGFEHDSRDAIFDADREFTAASKNDANGDGVIQGYQETVGISIYGYTLLNPNYNGLAYDPADNDTWAFHPGANCTESDGFQGPMQYFGSGQYCGYAYALVSANRASLDRTNAWISADY
;
A
#
# COMPACT_ATOMS: atom_id res chain seq x y z
N VAL A 1 -33.13 15.26 12.65
CA VAL A 1 -32.05 14.25 12.71
C VAL A 1 -32.28 13.37 11.50
N GLU A 2 -31.38 13.48 10.52
CA GLU A 2 -31.43 12.69 9.30
C GLU A 2 -31.14 11.23 9.65
N GLU A 3 -32.01 10.32 9.27
CA GLU A 3 -31.92 8.91 9.62
C GLU A 3 -30.96 8.22 8.64
N VAL A 4 -29.74 7.95 9.07
CA VAL A 4 -28.74 7.30 8.23
C VAL A 4 -29.02 5.81 8.12
N VAL A 5 -29.29 5.33 6.92
CA VAL A 5 -29.46 3.90 6.59
C VAL A 5 -28.09 3.28 6.38
N VAL A 6 -27.78 2.26 7.16
CA VAL A 6 -26.44 1.65 7.18
C VAL A 6 -26.41 0.24 6.62
N THR A 7 -25.25 -0.17 6.13
CA THR A 7 -24.95 -1.48 5.58
C THR A 7 -25.03 -2.64 6.59
N GLY A 8 -25.06 -3.86 6.13
CA GLY A 8 -24.95 -5.07 6.98
C GLY A 8 -26.23 -5.86 7.13
N SER A 9 -27.33 -5.41 6.54
CA SER A 9 -28.61 -6.15 6.51
C SER A 9 -29.24 -6.03 5.11
N ARG A 10 -29.97 -7.05 4.68
CA ARG A 10 -30.84 -6.96 3.48
C ARG A 10 -32.10 -6.13 3.75
N ILE A 11 -32.40 -5.85 5.01
CA ILE A 11 -33.50 -4.99 5.44
C ILE A 11 -32.82 -3.68 5.85
N GLN A 12 -33.28 -2.57 5.29
CA GLN A 12 -32.84 -1.24 5.70
C GLN A 12 -33.10 -1.02 7.17
N ARG A 13 -32.08 -0.67 7.92
CA ARG A 13 -32.13 -0.43 9.36
C ARG A 13 -31.28 0.79 9.67
N THR A 14 -31.66 1.48 10.72
CA THR A 14 -30.88 2.60 11.25
C THR A 14 -29.77 2.14 12.17
N GLU A 15 -28.75 2.96 12.35
CA GLU A 15 -27.59 2.68 13.20
C GLU A 15 -27.96 2.22 14.61
N ASN A 16 -28.97 2.83 15.19
CA ASN A 16 -29.42 2.54 16.55
C ASN A 16 -30.21 1.22 16.74
N THR A 17 -30.58 0.55 15.67
CA THR A 17 -31.37 -0.70 15.71
C THR A 17 -30.56 -1.95 15.39
N GLN A 18 -29.26 -1.81 15.15
CA GLN A 18 -28.41 -2.94 14.79
C GLN A 18 -27.84 -3.65 16.04
N SER A 19 -27.83 -4.96 16.01
CA SER A 19 -27.19 -5.79 17.04
C SER A 19 -25.66 -5.80 16.95
N ARG A 20 -25.07 -5.16 15.94
CA ARG A 20 -23.63 -5.10 15.68
C ARG A 20 -23.17 -3.67 15.54
N PRO A 21 -22.05 -3.30 16.15
CA PRO A 21 -21.52 -1.95 16.02
C PRO A 21 -21.05 -1.73 14.58
N ILE A 22 -21.49 -0.63 13.99
CA ILE A 22 -20.97 -0.09 12.73
C ILE A 22 -20.19 1.15 13.09
N VAL A 23 -18.99 1.26 12.53
CA VAL A 23 -18.17 2.46 12.63
C VAL A 23 -18.36 3.28 11.37
N THR A 24 -18.86 4.49 11.52
CA THR A 24 -19.06 5.43 10.41
C THR A 24 -18.01 6.53 10.49
N ILE A 25 -17.31 6.76 9.37
CA ILE A 25 -16.38 7.86 9.15
C ILE A 25 -16.99 8.75 8.08
N THR A 26 -17.28 9.98 8.41
CA THR A 26 -17.89 10.93 7.46
C THR A 26 -16.87 11.48 6.48
N GLY A 27 -17.32 11.93 5.30
CA GLY A 27 -16.44 12.62 4.34
C GLY A 27 -15.80 13.87 4.94
N ALA A 28 -16.46 14.54 5.89
CA ALA A 28 -15.89 15.67 6.61
C ALA A 28 -14.73 15.23 7.52
N ASP A 29 -14.85 14.12 8.22
CA ASP A 29 -13.78 13.56 9.04
C ASP A 29 -12.58 13.12 8.20
N LEU A 30 -12.83 12.52 7.02
CA LEU A 30 -11.78 12.15 6.07
C LEU A 30 -10.99 13.37 5.61
N ILE A 31 -11.67 14.46 5.27
CA ILE A 31 -11.03 15.71 4.84
C ILE A 31 -10.28 16.36 6.02
N ALA A 32 -10.87 16.36 7.22
CA ALA A 32 -10.26 16.94 8.41
C ALA A 32 -9.02 16.19 8.89
N SER A 33 -8.92 14.88 8.63
CA SER A 33 -7.75 14.07 8.96
C SER A 33 -6.49 14.44 8.17
N GLY A 34 -6.65 15.19 7.06
CA GLY A 34 -5.54 15.51 6.16
C GLY A 34 -5.07 14.32 5.30
N ALA A 35 -5.80 13.21 5.32
CA ALA A 35 -5.48 12.05 4.49
C ALA A 35 -5.49 12.42 3.00
N ILE A 36 -4.56 11.84 2.25
CA ILE A 36 -4.48 12.05 0.81
C ILE A 36 -5.22 10.96 0.02
N SER A 37 -5.53 9.84 0.68
CA SER A 37 -6.25 8.72 0.08
C SER A 37 -7.16 8.05 1.10
N VAL A 38 -8.11 7.28 0.60
CA VAL A 38 -8.98 6.43 1.43
C VAL A 38 -8.15 5.44 2.25
N ALA A 39 -7.09 4.91 1.67
CA ALA A 39 -6.20 3.98 2.36
C ALA A 39 -5.48 4.64 3.54
N ASP A 40 -5.01 5.88 3.38
CA ASP A 40 -4.36 6.62 4.46
C ASP A 40 -5.36 6.90 5.61
N ALA A 41 -6.57 7.38 5.28
CA ALA A 41 -7.60 7.64 6.28
C ALA A 41 -8.03 6.39 7.07
N LEU A 42 -8.20 5.28 6.36
CA LEU A 42 -8.57 4.02 7.01
C LEU A 42 -7.43 3.42 7.83
N ARG A 43 -6.19 3.73 7.49
CA ARG A 43 -5.01 3.23 8.20
C ARG A 43 -4.90 3.81 9.61
N ASP A 44 -5.35 5.03 9.80
CA ASP A 44 -5.38 5.69 11.12
C ASP A 44 -6.52 5.17 12.01
N SER A 45 -7.41 4.35 11.46
CA SER A 45 -8.48 3.71 12.23
C SER A 45 -7.93 2.62 13.14
N ALA A 46 -8.44 2.56 14.38
CA ALA A 46 -8.12 1.50 15.34
C ALA A 46 -8.47 0.08 14.85
N LEU A 47 -9.32 -0.06 13.85
CA LEU A 47 -9.70 -1.34 13.23
C LEU A 47 -8.65 -1.87 12.25
N ASN A 48 -7.69 -1.04 11.87
CA ASN A 48 -6.63 -1.36 10.93
C ASN A 48 -5.29 -1.52 11.65
N SER A 49 -5.12 -2.62 12.37
CA SER A 49 -3.94 -2.80 13.23
C SER A 49 -2.73 -3.40 12.53
N LEU A 50 -2.92 -4.39 11.64
CA LEU A 50 -1.85 -5.12 10.97
C LEU A 50 -2.27 -5.58 9.56
N GLY A 51 -1.27 -5.86 8.70
CA GLY A 51 -1.50 -6.50 7.40
C GLY A 51 -2.07 -5.60 6.32
N SER A 52 -2.12 -4.30 6.54
CA SER A 52 -2.43 -3.30 5.53
C SER A 52 -1.18 -2.92 4.77
N PHE A 53 -1.35 -2.59 3.51
CA PHE A 53 -0.27 -2.23 2.61
C PHE A 53 -0.46 -0.82 2.07
N ARG A 54 0.63 -0.12 1.95
CA ARG A 54 0.72 1.17 1.26
C ARG A 54 1.72 1.09 0.12
N GLU A 55 1.69 2.06 -0.72
CA GLU A 55 2.65 2.15 -1.83
C GLU A 55 4.08 2.15 -1.28
N SER A 56 4.84 1.14 -1.67
CA SER A 56 6.26 0.98 -1.34
C SER A 56 6.98 0.31 -2.50
N SER A 57 8.28 0.49 -2.61
CA SER A 57 9.08 -0.20 -3.62
C SER A 57 9.39 -1.65 -3.22
N GLY A 58 9.93 -2.41 -4.15
CA GLY A 58 10.36 -3.79 -3.90
C GLY A 58 9.26 -4.85 -3.96
N ASN A 59 8.05 -4.48 -4.35
CA ASN A 59 6.91 -5.39 -4.47
C ASN A 59 6.25 -5.26 -5.85
N SER A 60 5.71 -6.33 -6.38
CA SER A 60 4.95 -6.33 -7.64
C SER A 60 3.68 -5.47 -7.61
N ALA A 61 3.23 -5.07 -6.44
CA ALA A 61 2.03 -4.28 -6.21
C ALA A 61 2.33 -2.83 -5.76
N GLN A 62 3.42 -2.25 -6.21
CA GLN A 62 3.97 -0.97 -5.73
C GLN A 62 2.98 0.20 -5.70
N SER A 63 2.10 0.30 -6.70
CA SER A 63 1.10 1.38 -6.82
C SER A 63 -0.19 1.13 -6.04
N ASN A 64 -0.30 0.02 -5.33
CA ASN A 64 -1.54 -0.36 -4.66
C ASN A 64 -1.50 -0.04 -3.18
N ALA A 65 -2.66 0.35 -2.66
CA ALA A 65 -2.88 0.46 -1.23
C ALA A 65 -4.15 -0.30 -0.85
N TYR A 66 -4.07 -1.10 0.20
CA TYR A 66 -5.19 -1.83 0.74
C TYR A 66 -5.15 -1.89 2.27
N VAL A 67 -6.28 -2.17 2.86
CA VAL A 67 -6.41 -2.33 4.31
C VAL A 67 -6.81 -3.75 4.67
N SER A 68 -6.43 -4.14 5.88
CA SER A 68 -6.75 -5.42 6.48
C SER A 68 -7.40 -5.18 7.83
N LEU A 69 -8.69 -5.41 7.92
CA LEU A 69 -9.39 -5.26 9.19
C LEU A 69 -8.88 -6.29 10.19
N ARG A 70 -8.52 -5.82 11.37
CA ARG A 70 -8.04 -6.63 12.50
C ARG A 70 -6.88 -7.58 12.18
N GLY A 71 -6.08 -7.27 11.17
CA GLY A 71 -4.94 -8.08 10.74
C GLY A 71 -5.31 -9.44 10.10
N ALA A 72 -6.57 -9.67 9.75
CA ALA A 72 -7.03 -10.95 9.22
C ALA A 72 -6.70 -11.18 7.72
N GLY A 73 -6.11 -10.18 7.07
CA GLY A 73 -5.73 -10.19 5.66
C GLY A 73 -6.71 -9.43 4.76
N ALA A 74 -6.16 -8.77 3.75
CA ALA A 74 -6.94 -7.96 2.82
C ALA A 74 -7.92 -8.80 1.98
N SER A 75 -7.58 -10.04 1.67
CA SER A 75 -8.46 -10.98 0.94
C SER A 75 -9.70 -11.41 1.74
N ARG A 76 -9.73 -11.14 3.03
CA ARG A 76 -10.87 -11.41 3.92
C ARG A 76 -11.59 -10.13 4.36
N THR A 77 -11.15 -8.99 3.87
CA THR A 77 -11.74 -7.67 4.09
C THR A 77 -12.48 -7.26 2.82
N LEU A 78 -13.80 -7.37 2.85
CA LEU A 78 -14.60 -7.02 1.68
C LEU A 78 -14.75 -5.50 1.55
N VAL A 79 -14.43 -4.97 0.39
CA VAL A 79 -14.69 -3.57 0.05
C VAL A 79 -15.90 -3.48 -0.86
N LEU A 80 -16.83 -2.62 -0.50
CA LEU A 80 -18.01 -2.26 -1.28
C LEU A 80 -17.92 -0.80 -1.71
N LEU A 81 -18.50 -0.50 -2.85
CA LEU A 81 -18.75 0.84 -3.35
C LEU A 81 -20.26 1.00 -3.55
N ASN A 82 -20.90 1.91 -2.82
CA ASN A 82 -22.35 2.08 -2.82
C ASN A 82 -23.11 0.73 -2.63
N GLY A 83 -22.63 -0.10 -1.69
CA GLY A 83 -23.23 -1.40 -1.39
C GLY A 83 -22.93 -2.53 -2.39
N ARG A 84 -22.23 -2.24 -3.49
CA ARG A 84 -21.83 -3.24 -4.50
C ARG A 84 -20.36 -3.62 -4.32
N ARG A 85 -19.99 -4.87 -4.62
CA ARG A 85 -18.59 -5.31 -4.55
C ARG A 85 -17.72 -4.45 -5.45
N ALA A 86 -16.69 -3.84 -4.87
CA ALA A 86 -15.69 -3.13 -5.64
C ALA A 86 -14.83 -4.12 -6.44
N VAL A 87 -14.35 -3.67 -7.60
CA VAL A 87 -13.50 -4.49 -8.47
C VAL A 87 -12.11 -4.60 -7.85
N GLY A 88 -11.63 -5.82 -7.69
CA GLY A 88 -10.29 -6.09 -7.18
C GLY A 88 -9.20 -5.80 -8.22
N SER A 89 -8.02 -5.44 -7.75
CA SER A 89 -6.85 -5.24 -8.60
C SER A 89 -6.28 -6.59 -9.04
N PRO A 90 -6.09 -6.83 -10.35
CA PRO A 90 -5.52 -8.09 -10.84
C PRO A 90 -4.09 -8.33 -10.38
N SER A 91 -3.35 -7.29 -10.02
CA SER A 91 -1.99 -7.39 -9.47
C SER A 91 -1.95 -7.81 -8.01
N LEU A 92 -3.11 -7.88 -7.33
CA LEU A 92 -3.23 -8.22 -5.93
C LEU A 92 -3.99 -9.55 -5.78
N GLY A 93 -3.26 -10.63 -5.54
CA GLY A 93 -3.85 -11.90 -5.12
C GLY A 93 -4.96 -12.48 -6.01
N GLY A 94 -4.84 -12.31 -7.34
CA GLY A 94 -5.83 -12.84 -8.27
C GLY A 94 -7.14 -12.04 -8.39
N GLY A 95 -7.15 -10.77 -8.00
CA GLY A 95 -8.30 -9.88 -8.19
C GLY A 95 -9.27 -9.77 -7.01
N GLY A 96 -8.95 -10.41 -5.87
CA GLY A 96 -9.79 -10.35 -4.67
C GLY A 96 -9.56 -9.14 -3.76
N ILE A 97 -8.48 -8.39 -3.98
CA ILE A 97 -8.09 -7.26 -3.13
C ILE A 97 -8.30 -5.95 -3.89
N VAL A 98 -9.01 -5.01 -3.27
CA VAL A 98 -9.32 -3.70 -3.88
C VAL A 98 -8.19 -2.73 -3.62
N ASN A 99 -7.74 -2.03 -4.67
CA ASN A 99 -6.84 -0.90 -4.54
C ASN A 99 -7.63 0.36 -4.13
N LEU A 100 -7.45 0.79 -2.90
CA LEU A 100 -8.15 1.95 -2.35
C LEU A 100 -7.69 3.29 -2.92
N ASN A 101 -6.54 3.31 -3.62
CA ASN A 101 -6.08 4.52 -4.31
C ASN A 101 -6.96 4.90 -5.50
N MET A 102 -7.77 3.95 -5.99
CA MET A 102 -8.70 4.23 -7.10
C MET A 102 -9.97 4.96 -6.64
N LEU A 103 -10.16 5.17 -5.35
CA LEU A 103 -11.35 5.82 -4.82
C LEU A 103 -11.08 7.31 -4.62
N PRO A 104 -11.88 8.20 -5.26
CA PRO A 104 -11.73 9.64 -5.12
C PRO A 104 -12.24 10.11 -3.75
N LEU A 105 -11.33 10.70 -2.95
CA LEU A 105 -11.59 11.05 -1.56
C LEU A 105 -12.70 12.12 -1.40
N GLU A 106 -12.69 13.14 -2.25
CA GLU A 106 -13.62 14.28 -2.15
C GLU A 106 -15.07 13.92 -2.51
N THR A 107 -15.26 12.83 -3.24
CA THR A 107 -16.61 12.36 -3.61
C THR A 107 -17.24 11.46 -2.57
N ILE A 108 -16.51 11.09 -1.53
CA ILE A 108 -17.02 10.22 -0.49
C ILE A 108 -17.96 11.01 0.43
N ASP A 109 -19.14 10.46 0.63
CA ASP A 109 -20.08 10.92 1.64
C ASP A 109 -19.69 10.37 3.01
N ARG A 110 -19.54 9.05 3.10
CA ARG A 110 -19.10 8.36 4.32
C ARG A 110 -18.53 6.98 4.03
N ILE A 111 -17.80 6.45 4.99
CA ILE A 111 -17.33 5.07 5.00
C ILE A 111 -17.97 4.35 6.18
N GLU A 112 -18.65 3.25 5.91
CA GLU A 112 -19.23 2.39 6.93
C GLU A 112 -18.38 1.13 7.08
N ILE A 113 -17.93 0.83 8.29
CA ILE A 113 -17.12 -0.32 8.61
C ILE A 113 -17.90 -1.27 9.52
N ILE A 114 -18.11 -2.48 9.04
CA ILE A 114 -18.68 -3.57 9.82
C ILE A 114 -17.51 -4.47 10.23
N PRO A 115 -17.05 -4.43 11.47
CA PRO A 115 -15.81 -5.09 11.88
C PRO A 115 -15.95 -6.59 12.06
N ASP A 116 -17.17 -7.17 12.07
CA ASP A 116 -17.38 -8.58 12.36
C ASP A 116 -18.67 -9.14 11.78
N GLY A 117 -18.70 -10.46 11.57
CA GLY A 117 -19.91 -11.24 11.33
C GLY A 117 -20.65 -10.95 10.02
N ALA A 118 -19.99 -10.30 9.06
CA ALA A 118 -20.62 -9.95 7.78
C ALA A 118 -20.63 -11.10 6.77
N SER A 119 -19.90 -12.18 7.02
CA SER A 119 -19.79 -13.34 6.11
C SER A 119 -21.12 -14.04 5.86
N ALA A 120 -22.04 -14.03 6.80
CA ALA A 120 -23.40 -14.59 6.63
C ALA A 120 -24.22 -13.87 5.56
N VAL A 121 -23.93 -12.58 5.31
CA VAL A 121 -24.61 -11.75 4.30
C VAL A 121 -23.80 -11.64 3.01
N TYR A 122 -22.50 -11.45 3.15
CA TYR A 122 -21.61 -11.09 2.04
C TYR A 122 -20.68 -12.22 1.57
N GLY A 123 -20.64 -13.36 2.27
CA GLY A 123 -19.80 -14.51 1.90
C GLY A 123 -18.42 -14.52 2.54
N SER A 124 -17.57 -15.45 2.07
CA SER A 124 -16.26 -15.74 2.66
C SER A 124 -15.27 -14.59 2.66
N ASP A 125 -15.41 -13.66 1.73
CA ASP A 125 -14.50 -12.51 1.61
C ASP A 125 -14.72 -11.46 2.71
N ALA A 126 -15.83 -11.57 3.44
CA ALA A 126 -16.21 -10.66 4.52
C ALA A 126 -15.98 -11.24 5.93
N VAL A 127 -15.09 -12.21 6.08
CA VAL A 127 -14.78 -12.83 7.38
C VAL A 127 -14.12 -11.84 8.33
N ALA A 128 -13.23 -10.99 7.84
CA ALA A 128 -12.58 -9.95 8.64
C ALA A 128 -13.50 -8.73 8.87
N GLY A 129 -14.47 -8.55 7.99
CA GLY A 129 -15.41 -7.44 8.01
C GLY A 129 -15.65 -6.87 6.63
N VAL A 130 -16.44 -5.80 6.60
CA VAL A 130 -16.80 -5.07 5.38
C VAL A 130 -16.48 -3.60 5.54
N ILE A 131 -15.94 -3.00 4.50
CA ILE A 131 -15.77 -1.56 4.34
C ILE A 131 -16.66 -1.16 3.17
N ASN A 132 -17.71 -0.39 3.44
CA ASN A 132 -18.57 0.15 2.40
C ASN A 132 -18.28 1.64 2.23
N VAL A 133 -17.77 2.00 1.08
CA VAL A 133 -17.53 3.38 0.68
C VAL A 133 -18.77 3.89 -0.03
N ILE A 134 -19.40 4.89 0.54
CA ILE A 134 -20.61 5.52 0.00
C ILE A 134 -20.20 6.85 -0.60
N LEU A 135 -20.48 7.00 -1.87
CA LEU A 135 -20.22 8.22 -2.62
C LEU A 135 -21.41 9.18 -2.50
N LYS A 136 -21.13 10.46 -2.63
CA LYS A 136 -22.16 11.49 -2.70
C LYS A 136 -23.05 11.26 -3.92
N ASP A 137 -24.31 11.18 -3.71
CA ASP A 137 -25.38 11.14 -4.74
C ASP A 137 -26.00 12.52 -4.95
N GLU A 138 -25.88 13.41 -3.95
CA GLU A 138 -26.32 14.80 -4.03
C GLU A 138 -25.20 15.75 -3.57
N TYR A 139 -25.04 16.82 -4.27
CA TYR A 139 -24.17 17.93 -3.91
C TYR A 139 -24.66 19.21 -4.61
N GLU A 140 -24.72 20.30 -3.87
CA GLU A 140 -25.07 21.59 -4.42
C GLU A 140 -23.90 22.54 -4.36
N GLY A 141 -23.53 23.10 -5.53
CA GLY A 141 -22.50 24.11 -5.65
C GLY A 141 -21.19 23.62 -6.24
N PHE A 142 -20.14 24.31 -5.87
CA PHE A 142 -18.79 24.14 -6.40
C PHE A 142 -17.77 24.24 -5.28
N ARG A 143 -16.86 23.27 -5.21
CA ARG A 143 -15.73 23.27 -4.27
C ARG A 143 -14.45 23.02 -5.04
N LEU A 144 -13.50 23.92 -4.91
CA LEU A 144 -12.12 23.75 -5.35
C LEU A 144 -11.24 23.67 -4.10
N LYS A 145 -10.40 22.68 -4.01
CA LYS A 145 -9.43 22.51 -2.94
C LYS A 145 -8.05 22.28 -3.53
N THR A 146 -7.08 22.95 -2.98
CA THR A 146 -5.67 22.72 -3.28
C THR A 146 -4.95 22.32 -2.01
N ARG A 147 -3.98 21.44 -2.12
CA ARG A 147 -3.15 20.97 -1.01
C ARG A 147 -1.69 21.09 -1.40
N TYR A 148 -0.90 21.51 -0.46
CA TYR A 148 0.55 21.43 -0.50
C TYR A 148 1.05 20.95 0.86
N GLY A 149 1.93 19.98 0.88
CA GLY A 149 2.56 19.45 2.06
C GLY A 149 4.04 19.26 1.85
N SER A 150 4.84 19.65 2.81
CA SER A 150 6.26 19.36 2.87
C SER A 150 6.61 18.78 4.23
N ARG A 151 7.72 18.07 4.31
CA ARG A 151 8.20 17.44 5.53
C ARG A 151 9.44 18.16 6.04
N SER A 152 9.73 18.01 7.33
CA SER A 152 10.87 18.67 7.97
C SER A 152 12.25 18.26 7.43
N ARG A 153 12.32 17.23 6.59
CA ARG A 153 13.55 16.73 5.96
C ARG A 153 13.64 17.06 4.47
N ASP A 154 12.76 17.93 3.97
CA ASP A 154 12.67 18.34 2.57
C ASP A 154 12.54 17.14 1.59
N ASP A 155 11.81 16.12 2.00
CA ASP A 155 11.50 14.94 1.18
C ASP A 155 10.00 14.62 1.22
N GLY A 156 9.52 13.80 0.27
CA GLY A 156 8.13 13.36 0.22
C GLY A 156 7.15 14.53 0.09
N GLU A 157 7.48 15.52 -0.71
CA GLU A 157 6.59 16.63 -1.03
C GLU A 157 5.27 16.14 -1.61
N GLU A 158 4.17 16.77 -1.20
CA GLU A 158 2.83 16.38 -1.58
C GLU A 158 2.07 17.56 -2.16
N THR A 159 1.50 17.39 -3.33
CA THR A 159 0.60 18.36 -3.95
C THR A 159 -0.72 17.71 -4.34
N GLY A 160 -1.79 18.47 -4.29
CA GLY A 160 -3.08 17.97 -4.71
C GLY A 160 -4.01 19.10 -5.14
N ILE A 161 -4.86 18.78 -6.10
CA ILE A 161 -5.98 19.61 -6.53
C ILE A 161 -7.21 18.74 -6.65
N SER A 162 -8.31 19.20 -6.09
CA SER A 162 -9.60 18.53 -6.23
C SER A 162 -10.70 19.51 -6.56
N LEU A 163 -11.62 19.05 -7.36
CA LEU A 163 -12.82 19.74 -7.79
C LEU A 163 -14.02 18.87 -7.50
N LEU A 164 -15.03 19.44 -6.87
CA LEU A 164 -16.34 18.82 -6.68
C LEU A 164 -17.41 19.83 -7.12
N THR A 165 -18.34 19.39 -7.94
CA THR A 165 -19.48 20.20 -8.37
C THR A 165 -20.72 19.34 -8.48
N GLY A 166 -21.87 19.95 -8.30
CA GLY A 166 -23.13 19.25 -8.44
C GLY A 166 -24.31 20.21 -8.39
N ALA A 167 -25.45 19.67 -8.78
CA ALA A 167 -26.74 20.33 -8.66
C ALA A 167 -27.82 19.28 -8.40
N SER A 168 -28.79 19.63 -7.57
CA SER A 168 -29.94 18.81 -7.25
C SER A 168 -31.23 19.56 -7.55
N THR A 169 -32.23 18.84 -8.03
CA THR A 169 -33.58 19.35 -8.33
C THR A 169 -34.59 18.31 -7.87
N GLU A 170 -35.86 18.67 -7.82
CA GLU A 170 -36.95 17.71 -7.49
C GLU A 170 -37.06 16.52 -8.48
N ARG A 171 -36.39 16.56 -9.62
CA ARG A 171 -36.44 15.53 -10.65
C ARG A 171 -35.17 14.74 -10.86
N GLY A 172 -34.10 15.14 -10.21
CA GLY A 172 -32.85 14.45 -10.32
C GLY A 172 -31.67 15.27 -9.82
N SER A 173 -30.58 14.60 -9.60
CA SER A 173 -29.32 15.18 -9.16
C SER A 173 -28.16 14.78 -10.07
N PHE A 174 -27.13 15.60 -10.09
CA PHE A 174 -25.85 15.19 -10.63
C PHE A 174 -24.71 15.64 -9.71
N VAL A 175 -23.68 14.82 -9.60
CA VAL A 175 -22.45 15.14 -8.91
C VAL A 175 -21.27 14.75 -9.79
N ALA A 176 -20.29 15.64 -9.93
CA ALA A 176 -19.06 15.38 -10.65
C ALA A 176 -17.86 15.75 -9.78
N GLY A 177 -16.86 14.89 -9.76
CA GLY A 177 -15.61 15.09 -9.02
C GLY A 177 -14.39 14.84 -9.90
N PHE A 178 -13.35 15.62 -9.65
CA PHE A 178 -12.01 15.45 -10.22
C PHE A 178 -10.99 15.61 -9.11
N GLU A 179 -9.97 14.78 -9.12
CA GLU A 179 -8.89 14.81 -8.13
C GLU A 179 -7.59 14.43 -8.81
N HIS A 180 -6.56 15.21 -8.58
CA HIS A 180 -5.20 14.90 -8.97
C HIS A 180 -4.28 15.12 -7.78
N ASP A 181 -3.53 14.08 -7.43
CA ASP A 181 -2.58 14.09 -6.32
C ASP A 181 -1.23 13.59 -6.81
N SER A 182 -0.18 14.29 -6.40
CA SER A 182 1.20 13.90 -6.60
C SER A 182 1.94 13.90 -5.28
N ARG A 183 2.82 12.93 -5.11
CA ARG A 183 3.69 12.80 -3.94
C ARG A 183 5.02 12.24 -4.34
N ASP A 184 6.09 12.82 -3.83
CA ASP A 184 7.45 12.32 -4.00
C ASP A 184 7.73 11.09 -3.13
N ALA A 185 8.70 10.29 -3.56
CA ALA A 185 9.15 9.13 -2.78
C ALA A 185 9.88 9.56 -1.50
N ILE A 186 9.78 8.71 -0.48
CA ILE A 186 10.62 8.76 0.71
C ILE A 186 11.45 7.49 0.71
N PHE A 187 12.77 7.63 0.55
CA PHE A 187 13.65 6.47 0.49
C PHE A 187 14.00 5.92 1.87
N ASP A 188 14.26 4.63 1.91
CA ASP A 188 14.68 3.96 3.14
C ASP A 188 16.01 4.48 3.64
N ALA A 189 16.91 4.88 2.73
CA ALA A 189 18.19 5.50 3.06
C ALA A 189 18.08 6.80 3.86
N ASP A 190 16.97 7.52 3.71
CA ASP A 190 16.74 8.83 4.35
C ASP A 190 16.20 8.70 5.79
N ARG A 191 16.06 7.49 6.28
CA ARG A 191 15.53 7.20 7.63
C ARG A 191 16.46 6.27 8.37
N GLU A 192 16.92 6.68 9.56
CA GLU A 192 17.84 5.90 10.39
C GLU A 192 17.33 4.49 10.70
N PHE A 193 16.00 4.33 10.84
CA PHE A 193 15.40 3.02 11.19
C PHE A 193 15.24 2.08 9.99
N THR A 194 15.42 2.57 8.75
CA THR A 194 15.36 1.76 7.51
C THR A 194 16.65 1.81 6.70
N ALA A 195 17.56 2.73 7.02
CA ALA A 195 18.86 2.82 6.39
C ALA A 195 19.65 1.53 6.61
N ALA A 196 20.27 1.03 5.55
CA ALA A 196 21.14 -0.15 5.67
C ALA A 196 22.34 0.15 6.56
N SER A 197 22.52 -0.66 7.60
CA SER A 197 23.73 -0.61 8.43
C SER A 197 24.74 -1.64 7.94
N LYS A 198 25.99 -1.24 7.83
CA LYS A 198 27.10 -2.15 7.57
C LYS A 198 27.48 -2.88 8.85
N ASN A 199 27.58 -4.18 8.75
CA ASN A 199 28.07 -5.00 9.86
C ASN A 199 29.36 -5.73 9.43
N ASP A 200 30.49 -5.05 9.60
CA ASP A 200 31.82 -5.63 9.51
C ASP A 200 32.35 -5.79 10.94
N ALA A 201 31.96 -6.89 11.57
CA ALA A 201 32.22 -7.13 12.98
C ALA A 201 33.71 -7.38 13.29
N ASN A 202 34.51 -7.81 12.32
CA ASN A 202 35.93 -8.13 12.48
C ASN A 202 36.86 -7.14 11.77
N GLY A 203 36.33 -6.18 11.01
CA GLY A 203 37.11 -5.14 10.33
C GLY A 203 37.96 -5.64 9.17
N ASP A 204 37.59 -6.77 8.55
CA ASP A 204 38.33 -7.35 7.42
C ASP A 204 37.88 -6.85 6.05
N GLY A 205 36.92 -5.93 6.02
CA GLY A 205 36.31 -5.38 4.80
C GLY A 205 35.20 -6.27 4.23
N VAL A 206 34.88 -7.37 4.88
CA VAL A 206 33.78 -8.25 4.52
C VAL A 206 32.58 -7.99 5.43
N ILE A 207 31.44 -7.67 4.83
CA ILE A 207 30.23 -7.44 5.62
C ILE A 207 29.62 -8.77 6.03
N GLN A 208 29.55 -8.99 7.33
CA GLN A 208 29.11 -10.23 7.96
C GLN A 208 27.67 -10.08 8.47
N GLY A 209 26.74 -10.28 7.58
CA GLY A 209 25.33 -10.24 7.92
C GLY A 209 24.72 -8.84 7.84
N TYR A 210 23.42 -8.82 7.72
CA TYR A 210 22.61 -7.61 7.68
C TYR A 210 21.63 -7.61 8.82
N GLN A 211 21.54 -6.50 9.49
CA GLN A 211 20.47 -6.31 10.43
C GLN A 211 19.16 -5.95 9.72
N GLU A 212 19.19 -5.42 8.48
CA GLU A 212 17.99 -4.98 7.78
C GLU A 212 18.13 -5.06 6.25
N THR A 213 17.08 -5.53 5.62
CA THR A 213 16.70 -5.50 4.19
C THR A 213 17.80 -5.37 3.15
N VAL A 214 18.51 -6.42 2.91
CA VAL A 214 19.46 -6.47 1.81
C VAL A 214 18.92 -7.33 0.69
N GLY A 215 18.75 -6.72 -0.47
CA GLY A 215 18.55 -7.44 -1.70
C GLY A 215 19.87 -8.05 -2.18
N ILE A 216 19.85 -9.31 -2.54
CA ILE A 216 20.96 -9.93 -3.27
C ILE A 216 20.96 -9.32 -4.65
N SER A 217 22.06 -8.67 -5.06
CA SER A 217 22.27 -8.29 -6.45
C SER A 217 22.60 -9.54 -7.24
N ILE A 218 21.79 -9.84 -8.26
CA ILE A 218 22.12 -10.88 -9.26
C ILE A 218 23.28 -10.50 -10.17
N TYR A 219 23.75 -9.25 -10.09
CA TYR A 219 24.84 -8.70 -10.88
C TYR A 219 26.09 -8.53 -10.02
N GLY A 220 26.81 -9.49 -9.69
CA GLY A 220 28.02 -9.26 -8.93
C GLY A 220 28.57 -10.46 -8.20
N TYR A 221 28.11 -11.61 -8.55
CA TYR A 221 28.77 -12.84 -8.13
C TYR A 221 28.93 -13.80 -9.29
N THR A 222 29.96 -14.60 -9.21
CA THR A 222 30.18 -15.77 -10.09
C THR A 222 30.22 -16.99 -9.19
N LEU A 223 29.50 -18.02 -9.56
CA LEU A 223 29.61 -19.31 -8.89
C LEU A 223 30.77 -20.05 -9.55
N LEU A 224 31.86 -20.22 -8.86
CA LEU A 224 33.03 -20.94 -9.33
C LEU A 224 33.23 -22.21 -8.53
N ASN A 225 33.45 -23.30 -9.25
CA ASN A 225 34.00 -24.52 -8.70
C ASN A 225 35.52 -24.44 -8.84
N PRO A 226 36.30 -24.35 -7.76
CA PRO A 226 37.76 -24.29 -7.84
C PRO A 226 38.37 -25.55 -8.46
N ASN A 227 37.62 -26.65 -8.49
CA ASN A 227 38.04 -27.92 -9.12
C ASN A 227 37.49 -28.10 -10.53
N TYR A 228 36.85 -27.05 -11.10
CA TYR A 228 36.31 -27.14 -12.46
C TYR A 228 37.44 -27.35 -13.48
N ASN A 229 37.42 -28.51 -14.08
CA ASN A 229 38.40 -28.96 -15.09
C ASN A 229 37.87 -28.91 -16.52
N GLY A 230 36.74 -28.20 -16.76
CA GLY A 230 36.10 -28.09 -18.05
C GLY A 230 35.13 -29.24 -18.39
N LEU A 231 34.90 -30.13 -17.46
CA LEU A 231 33.92 -31.21 -17.60
C LEU A 231 32.55 -30.84 -17.12
N ALA A 232 31.55 -31.64 -17.46
CA ALA A 232 30.14 -31.39 -17.13
C ALA A 232 29.90 -31.34 -15.60
N TYR A 233 28.92 -30.59 -15.17
CA TYR A 233 28.44 -30.47 -13.81
C TYR A 233 28.24 -31.86 -13.19
N ASP A 234 28.92 -32.10 -12.07
CA ASP A 234 28.73 -33.27 -11.23
C ASP A 234 27.90 -32.87 -10.00
N PRO A 235 26.63 -33.33 -9.90
CA PRO A 235 25.80 -33.02 -8.74
C PRO A 235 26.26 -33.68 -7.44
N ALA A 236 27.18 -34.64 -7.49
CA ALA A 236 27.78 -35.26 -6.31
C ALA A 236 28.90 -34.41 -5.67
N ASP A 237 29.41 -33.40 -6.41
CA ASP A 237 30.52 -32.52 -5.97
C ASP A 237 29.99 -31.19 -5.41
N ASN A 238 28.90 -31.26 -4.65
CA ASN A 238 28.14 -30.11 -4.17
C ASN A 238 28.89 -29.24 -3.14
N ASP A 239 30.00 -29.73 -2.59
CA ASP A 239 30.81 -29.05 -1.56
C ASP A 239 31.88 -28.10 -2.15
N THR A 240 32.01 -28.06 -3.47
CA THR A 240 33.10 -27.33 -4.15
C THR A 240 32.68 -26.04 -4.83
N TRP A 241 31.39 -25.72 -4.84
CA TRP A 241 30.91 -24.46 -5.39
C TRP A 241 31.00 -23.33 -4.36
N ALA A 242 31.72 -22.27 -4.70
CA ALA A 242 31.80 -21.08 -3.89
C ALA A 242 31.34 -19.85 -4.68
N PHE A 243 30.68 -18.95 -3.99
CA PHE A 243 30.36 -17.64 -4.56
C PHE A 243 31.61 -16.77 -4.56
N HIS A 244 31.92 -16.16 -5.68
CA HIS A 244 32.98 -15.19 -5.81
C HIS A 244 32.38 -13.83 -6.17
N PRO A 245 32.74 -12.76 -5.45
CA PRO A 245 32.29 -11.42 -5.81
C PRO A 245 32.88 -11.06 -7.19
N GLY A 246 32.11 -10.29 -7.98
CA GLY A 246 32.58 -9.77 -9.25
C GLY A 246 33.82 -8.88 -9.07
N ALA A 247 34.63 -8.74 -10.10
CA ALA A 247 35.90 -8.00 -10.09
C ALA A 247 35.73 -6.51 -9.66
N ASN A 248 34.55 -5.95 -9.81
CA ASN A 248 34.20 -4.56 -9.46
C ASN A 248 33.36 -4.46 -8.18
N CYS A 249 33.34 -5.48 -7.36
CA CYS A 249 32.65 -5.46 -6.10
C CYS A 249 33.41 -4.57 -5.09
N THR A 250 33.17 -3.29 -5.20
CA THR A 250 33.75 -2.29 -4.29
C THR A 250 32.63 -1.55 -3.57
N GLU A 251 32.96 -0.93 -2.46
CA GLU A 251 32.04 -0.09 -1.73
C GLU A 251 31.81 1.24 -2.48
N SER A 252 30.88 1.22 -3.42
CA SER A 252 30.48 2.41 -4.21
C SER A 252 29.08 2.20 -4.80
N ASP A 253 28.38 3.29 -5.04
CA ASP A 253 27.11 3.33 -5.79
C ASP A 253 26.04 2.31 -5.30
N GLY A 254 25.96 2.12 -3.98
CA GLY A 254 25.01 1.18 -3.35
C GLY A 254 25.55 -0.23 -3.16
N PHE A 255 26.71 -0.55 -3.73
CA PHE A 255 27.41 -1.79 -3.41
C PHE A 255 28.14 -1.65 -2.08
N GLN A 256 27.96 -2.65 -1.23
CA GLN A 256 28.56 -2.66 0.11
C GLN A 256 29.85 -3.47 0.21
N GLY A 257 30.39 -3.83 -0.94
CA GLY A 257 31.58 -4.66 -1.01
C GLY A 257 31.28 -6.16 -0.89
N PRO A 258 32.32 -6.98 -0.81
CA PRO A 258 32.18 -8.42 -0.66
C PRO A 258 31.49 -8.79 0.64
N MET A 259 30.53 -9.70 0.55
CA MET A 259 29.74 -10.19 1.69
C MET A 259 29.81 -11.69 1.77
N GLN A 260 29.83 -12.22 3.00
CA GLN A 260 29.81 -13.65 3.21
C GLN A 260 28.44 -14.25 2.86
N TYR A 261 28.45 -15.23 1.99
CA TYR A 261 27.29 -16.06 1.76
C TYR A 261 27.23 -17.20 2.76
N PHE A 262 26.03 -17.59 3.18
CA PHE A 262 25.80 -18.66 4.17
C PHE A 262 26.69 -19.89 3.93
N GLY A 263 27.89 -19.89 4.51
CA GLY A 263 28.81 -21.03 4.55
C GLY A 263 29.72 -21.24 3.32
N SER A 264 29.55 -20.55 2.19
CA SER A 264 30.27 -20.88 0.95
C SER A 264 30.66 -19.65 0.12
N GLY A 265 31.76 -18.97 0.49
CA GLY A 265 32.32 -17.89 -0.31
C GLY A 265 31.70 -16.53 -0.09
N GLN A 266 31.93 -15.61 -1.01
CA GLN A 266 31.52 -14.23 -0.94
C GLN A 266 30.74 -13.82 -2.17
N TYR A 267 29.80 -12.91 -2.03
CA TYR A 267 29.07 -12.29 -3.12
C TYR A 267 29.10 -10.77 -2.99
N CYS A 268 28.75 -10.07 -4.07
CA CYS A 268 28.65 -8.62 -4.02
C CYS A 268 27.32 -8.20 -3.41
N GLY A 269 27.35 -7.60 -2.25
CA GLY A 269 26.16 -7.11 -1.56
C GLY A 269 25.71 -5.76 -2.08
N TYR A 270 24.40 -5.57 -2.19
CA TYR A 270 23.80 -4.31 -2.56
C TYR A 270 22.85 -3.84 -1.46
N ALA A 271 23.00 -2.60 -1.04
CA ALA A 271 22.13 -1.98 -0.04
C ALA A 271 20.81 -1.59 -0.70
N TYR A 272 19.83 -2.47 -0.64
CA TYR A 272 18.53 -2.23 -1.24
C TYR A 272 17.82 -0.98 -0.67
N ALA A 273 18.10 -0.65 0.59
CA ALA A 273 17.61 0.57 1.23
C ALA A 273 18.02 1.87 0.51
N LEU A 274 19.08 1.87 -0.31
CA LEU A 274 19.48 3.04 -1.08
C LEU A 274 18.54 3.33 -2.27
N VAL A 275 17.82 2.32 -2.73
CA VAL A 275 16.92 2.43 -3.90
C VAL A 275 15.49 2.10 -3.55
N SER A 276 15.26 1.45 -2.40
CA SER A 276 13.91 1.16 -1.94
C SER A 276 13.26 2.40 -1.34
N ALA A 277 11.97 2.56 -1.62
CA ALA A 277 11.18 3.60 -1.02
C ALA A 277 10.31 3.02 0.09
N ASN A 278 10.46 3.54 1.29
CA ASN A 278 9.55 3.30 2.40
C ASN A 278 8.13 3.77 2.07
N ARG A 279 8.05 4.87 1.34
CA ARG A 279 6.83 5.39 0.75
C ARG A 279 7.11 5.72 -0.71
N ALA A 280 6.51 4.99 -1.64
CA ALA A 280 6.71 5.22 -3.06
C ALA A 280 6.11 6.55 -3.51
N SER A 281 6.65 7.12 -4.58
CA SER A 281 6.01 8.22 -5.28
C SER A 281 4.60 7.81 -5.73
N LEU A 282 3.71 8.76 -5.76
CA LEU A 282 2.34 8.59 -6.22
C LEU A 282 2.00 9.72 -7.19
N ASP A 283 1.49 9.37 -8.34
CA ASP A 283 0.82 10.27 -9.26
C ASP A 283 -0.54 9.65 -9.59
N ARG A 284 -1.61 10.33 -9.22
CA ARG A 284 -2.94 9.78 -9.27
C ARG A 284 -3.92 10.82 -9.80
N THR A 285 -4.71 10.41 -10.77
CA THR A 285 -5.82 11.22 -11.28
C THR A 285 -7.10 10.40 -11.23
N ASN A 286 -8.10 10.91 -10.55
CA ASN A 286 -9.43 10.33 -10.46
C ASN A 286 -10.47 11.30 -11.02
N ALA A 287 -11.43 10.78 -11.77
CA ALA A 287 -12.61 11.51 -12.20
C ALA A 287 -13.84 10.64 -11.97
N TRP A 288 -14.91 11.25 -11.51
CA TRP A 288 -16.15 10.56 -11.21
C TRP A 288 -17.36 11.43 -11.54
N ILE A 289 -18.41 10.77 -11.98
CA ILE A 289 -19.70 11.41 -12.26
C ILE A 289 -20.82 10.47 -11.84
N SER A 290 -21.81 11.00 -11.16
CA SER A 290 -23.08 10.34 -10.87
C SER A 290 -24.24 11.23 -11.28
N ALA A 291 -25.28 10.61 -11.78
CA ALA A 291 -26.53 11.29 -12.09
C ALA A 291 -27.70 10.35 -11.81
N ASP A 292 -28.68 10.86 -11.11
CA ASP A 292 -29.95 10.20 -10.84
C ASP A 292 -31.10 11.03 -11.40
N TYR A 293 -32.12 10.32 -11.95
CA TYR A 293 -33.27 10.96 -12.62
C TYR A 293 -34.59 10.27 -12.23
#